data_20c74edb92bce638fc3c1ad0cfaa0e63
#
_entry.id   20c74edb92bce638fc3c1ad0cfaa0e63
#
_cell.length_a   1.000
_cell.length_b   1.000
_cell.length_c   1.000
_cell.angle_alpha   90.00
_cell.angle_beta   90.00
_cell.angle_gamma   90.00
#
_symmetry.space_group_name_H-M   'P 1'
#
loop_
_entity.id
_entity.type
_entity.pdbx_description
1 polymer ?
#
loop_
_entity_poly.entity_id
_entity_poly.type
_entity_poly.pdbx_seq_one_letter_code
_entity_poly.pdbx_strand_id
1 'polypeptide(L)'
;MLIPRRLKHRKQHHPGRSGAATGGTTITFGEYGIQALEPAYVTNRQIEAARIAMTRHIKRGGKVWINIYPDRPLTKKPAETRMGSGKGSPEWWIANVKPGRVLFELAGVPEPLAREAMRRAQHKLPMKTRFVVREGGN
;
A
#
# COMPACT_ATOMS: atom_id res chain seq x y z
N MET A 1 -9.93 7.37 -6.67
CA MET A 1 -8.98 6.95 -5.65
C MET A 1 -9.63 6.01 -4.65
N LEU A 2 -8.82 5.20 -4.01
CA LEU A 2 -9.32 4.23 -3.05
C LEU A 2 -9.72 4.92 -1.75
N ILE A 3 -11.00 4.86 -1.43
CA ILE A 3 -11.51 5.32 -0.14
C ILE A 3 -12.63 4.39 0.29
N PRO A 4 -12.88 4.23 1.58
CA PRO A 4 -14.00 3.42 2.05
C PRO A 4 -15.33 4.07 1.69
N ARG A 5 -16.30 3.25 1.34
CA ARG A 5 -17.63 3.75 1.04
C ARG A 5 -18.38 4.18 2.29
N ARG A 6 -18.13 3.50 3.39
CA ARG A 6 -18.78 3.78 4.65
C ARG A 6 -17.76 3.90 5.76
N LEU A 7 -18.03 4.83 6.67
CA LEU A 7 -17.21 5.00 7.84
C LEU A 7 -18.09 5.05 9.05
N LYS A 8 -17.70 4.29 10.06
CA LYS A 8 -18.33 4.38 11.35
C LYS A 8 -17.93 5.68 12.03
N HIS A 9 -16.65 6.02 11.90
CA HIS A 9 -16.11 7.29 12.40
C HIS A 9 -15.28 7.91 11.30
N ARG A 10 -15.59 9.14 10.98
CA ARG A 10 -14.90 9.84 9.91
C ARG A 10 -13.49 10.25 10.29
N LYS A 11 -13.29 10.57 11.56
CA LYS A 11 -11.98 10.94 12.10
C LYS A 11 -11.61 9.92 13.15
N GLN A 12 -10.41 9.39 13.06
CA GLN A 12 -9.93 8.35 13.93
C GLN A 12 -8.55 8.71 14.45
N HIS A 13 -8.17 8.07 15.55
CA HIS A 13 -6.81 8.20 16.05
C HIS A 13 -5.84 7.51 15.08
N HIS A 14 -4.63 8.03 15.02
CA HIS A 14 -3.61 7.42 14.18
C HIS A 14 -3.29 6.02 14.70
N PRO A 15 -3.25 5.02 13.82
CA PRO A 15 -2.87 3.68 14.25
C PRO A 15 -1.40 3.64 14.63
N GLY A 16 -1.06 2.73 15.55
CA GLY A 16 0.33 2.52 15.95
C GLY A 16 1.15 1.94 14.83
N ARG A 17 2.46 2.22 14.86
CA ARG A 17 3.39 1.73 13.85
C ARG A 17 4.34 0.68 14.39
N SER A 18 4.12 0.21 15.61
CA SER A 18 4.98 -0.80 16.22
C SER A 18 4.52 -2.21 15.87
N GLY A 19 5.40 -3.17 16.03
CA GLY A 19 5.11 -4.57 15.81
C GLY A 19 5.29 -4.99 14.37
N ALA A 20 5.13 -6.28 14.13
CA ALA A 20 5.19 -6.88 12.81
C ALA A 20 3.80 -7.30 12.36
N ALA A 21 3.65 -7.53 11.07
CA ALA A 21 2.39 -8.00 10.53
C ALA A 21 2.09 -9.41 11.04
N THR A 22 0.83 -9.63 11.41
CA THR A 22 0.37 -10.94 11.85
C THR A 22 -0.31 -11.72 10.74
N GLY A 23 -0.65 -11.05 9.64
CA GLY A 23 -1.25 -11.68 8.48
C GLY A 23 -0.78 -11.00 7.21
N GLY A 24 -1.04 -11.61 6.08
CA GLY A 24 -0.64 -11.07 4.80
C GLY A 24 0.87 -11.03 4.59
N THR A 25 1.59 -11.98 5.18
CA THR A 25 3.05 -12.02 5.11
C THR A 25 3.56 -12.92 4.00
N THR A 26 2.68 -13.63 3.32
CA THR A 26 3.05 -14.50 2.21
C THR A 26 2.23 -14.14 0.98
N ILE A 27 2.75 -14.55 -0.18
CA ILE A 27 2.02 -14.36 -1.44
C ILE A 27 0.83 -15.31 -1.46
N THR A 28 -0.34 -14.79 -1.73
CA THR A 28 -1.59 -15.55 -1.69
C THR A 28 -2.13 -15.83 -3.08
N PHE A 29 -2.16 -14.85 -3.94
CA PHE A 29 -2.81 -14.95 -5.25
C PHE A 29 -1.84 -15.01 -6.41
N GLY A 30 -0.74 -14.28 -6.33
CA GLY A 30 0.20 -14.15 -7.42
C GLY A 30 1.40 -15.07 -7.32
N GLU A 31 2.39 -14.79 -8.15
CA GLU A 31 3.66 -15.50 -8.16
C GLU A 31 4.77 -14.64 -7.56
N TYR A 32 4.64 -13.34 -7.67
CA TYR A 32 5.61 -12.34 -7.22
C TYR A 32 4.93 -11.28 -6.40
N GLY A 33 5.68 -10.63 -5.55
CA GLY A 33 5.12 -9.54 -4.75
C GLY A 33 6.18 -8.61 -4.21
N ILE A 34 5.74 -7.57 -3.53
CA ILE A 34 6.62 -6.72 -2.74
C ILE A 34 6.16 -6.74 -1.30
N GLN A 35 7.15 -6.87 -0.42
CA GLN A 35 6.93 -7.00 1.01
C GLN A 35 7.55 -5.82 1.73
N ALA A 36 6.83 -5.26 2.69
CA ALA A 36 7.33 -4.15 3.47
C ALA A 36 8.43 -4.60 4.42
N LEU A 37 9.48 -3.81 4.50
CA LEU A 37 10.59 -4.04 5.43
C LEU A 37 10.53 -3.08 6.62
N GLU A 38 9.73 -2.03 6.51
CA GLU A 38 9.58 -1.01 7.53
C GLU A 38 8.12 -0.69 7.74
N PRO A 39 7.74 -0.22 8.93
CA PRO A 39 6.38 0.24 9.14
C PRO A 39 6.14 1.56 8.43
N ALA A 40 4.95 1.77 7.91
CA ALA A 40 4.59 3.02 7.25
C ALA A 40 3.09 3.19 7.15
N TYR A 41 2.69 4.44 6.99
CA TYR A 41 1.34 4.79 6.57
C TYR A 41 1.38 5.02 5.07
N VAL A 42 0.67 4.20 4.32
CA VAL A 42 0.64 4.29 2.86
C VAL A 42 -0.66 4.96 2.46
N THR A 43 -0.55 6.09 1.78
CA THR A 43 -1.73 6.85 1.40
C THR A 43 -2.41 6.23 0.18
N ASN A 44 -3.69 6.54 0.01
CA ASN A 44 -4.43 6.09 -1.16
C ASN A 44 -3.77 6.57 -2.46
N ARG A 45 -3.15 7.75 -2.45
CA ARG A 45 -2.44 8.27 -3.62
C ARG A 45 -1.18 7.45 -3.92
N GLN A 46 -0.47 7.04 -2.89
CA GLN A 46 0.73 6.22 -3.07
C GLN A 46 0.37 4.84 -3.60
N ILE A 47 -0.70 4.24 -3.09
CA ILE A 47 -1.19 2.95 -3.57
C ILE A 47 -1.56 3.05 -5.05
N GLU A 48 -2.29 4.08 -5.42
CA GLU A 48 -2.70 4.28 -6.80
C GLU A 48 -1.50 4.52 -7.72
N ALA A 49 -0.55 5.33 -7.27
CA ALA A 49 0.66 5.60 -8.05
C ALA A 49 1.49 4.33 -8.27
N ALA A 50 1.62 3.50 -7.23
CA ALA A 50 2.34 2.23 -7.36
C ALA A 50 1.64 1.28 -8.33
N ARG A 51 0.31 1.19 -8.24
CA ARG A 51 -0.48 0.36 -9.16
C ARG A 51 -0.28 0.80 -10.60
N ILE A 52 -0.36 2.09 -10.85
CA ILE A 52 -0.18 2.63 -12.20
C ILE A 52 1.24 2.33 -12.71
N ALA A 53 2.25 2.49 -11.87
CA ALA A 53 3.62 2.22 -12.27
C ALA A 53 3.80 0.75 -12.67
N MET A 54 3.22 -0.17 -11.91
CA MET A 54 3.28 -1.59 -12.24
C MET A 54 2.56 -1.90 -13.55
N THR A 55 1.32 -1.44 -13.66
CA THR A 55 0.49 -1.78 -14.82
C THR A 55 1.05 -1.20 -16.11
N ARG A 56 1.64 -0.02 -16.05
CA ARG A 56 2.29 0.56 -17.23
C ARG A 56 3.44 -0.29 -17.71
N HIS A 57 4.19 -0.85 -16.79
CA HIS A 57 5.37 -1.61 -17.16
C HIS A 57 5.01 -2.98 -17.73
N ILE A 58 4.05 -3.66 -17.14
CA ILE A 58 3.63 -4.98 -17.63
C ILE A 58 2.61 -4.90 -18.75
N LYS A 59 2.06 -3.72 -18.96
CA LYS A 59 1.04 -3.46 -20.00
C LYS A 59 -0.14 -4.40 -19.85
N ARG A 60 -0.41 -5.25 -20.84
CA ARG A 60 -1.58 -6.13 -20.84
C ARG A 60 -1.27 -7.54 -20.35
N GLY A 61 -0.01 -7.83 -20.08
CA GLY A 61 0.42 -9.21 -19.93
C GLY A 61 0.21 -9.83 -18.57
N GLY A 62 -0.12 -9.08 -17.58
CA GLY A 62 -0.14 -9.62 -16.24
C GLY A 62 -1.41 -9.32 -15.48
N LYS A 63 -1.43 -9.83 -14.27
CA LYS A 63 -2.51 -9.60 -13.32
C LYS A 63 -1.92 -9.07 -12.04
N VAL A 64 -2.57 -8.05 -11.46
CA VAL A 64 -2.09 -7.36 -10.27
C VAL A 64 -3.12 -7.47 -9.17
N TRP A 65 -2.69 -7.76 -7.97
CA TRP A 65 -3.53 -7.72 -6.77
C TRP A 65 -2.98 -6.68 -5.82
N ILE A 66 -3.88 -5.94 -5.21
CA ILE A 66 -3.55 -4.95 -4.18
C ILE A 66 -4.05 -5.50 -2.86
N ASN A 67 -3.12 -5.81 -1.95
CA ASN A 67 -3.45 -6.49 -0.70
C ASN A 67 -3.66 -5.54 0.47
N ILE A 68 -3.50 -4.26 0.26
CA ILE A 68 -3.72 -3.25 1.31
C ILE A 68 -4.82 -2.30 0.88
N TYR A 69 -5.55 -1.79 1.85
CA TYR A 69 -6.63 -0.85 1.57
C TYR A 69 -6.55 0.33 2.51
N PRO A 70 -6.69 1.56 1.99
CA PRO A 70 -6.59 2.76 2.82
C PRO A 70 -7.92 3.02 3.53
N ASP A 71 -8.08 2.42 4.69
CA ASP A 71 -9.33 2.48 5.44
C ASP A 71 -9.28 3.40 6.65
N ARG A 72 -8.14 4.05 6.91
CA ARG A 72 -7.98 4.95 8.03
C ARG A 72 -7.85 6.38 7.56
N PRO A 73 -8.62 7.31 8.12
CA PRO A 73 -8.47 8.71 7.74
C PRO A 73 -7.26 9.34 8.43
N LEU A 74 -6.54 10.18 7.70
CA LEU A 74 -5.47 10.98 8.23
C LEU A 74 -5.86 12.43 8.07
N THR A 75 -6.03 13.13 9.19
CA THR A 75 -6.39 14.52 9.18
C THR A 75 -5.13 15.36 9.10
N LYS A 76 -5.02 16.17 8.07
CA LYS A 76 -3.92 17.10 7.95
C LYS A 76 -4.34 18.43 8.58
N LYS A 77 -3.54 18.91 9.51
CA LYS A 77 -3.80 20.19 10.11
C LYS A 77 -3.44 21.28 9.11
N PRO A 78 -4.39 22.15 8.71
CA PRO A 78 -4.06 23.22 7.77
C PRO A 78 -3.05 24.17 8.38
N ALA A 79 -2.15 24.69 7.55
CA ALA A 79 -1.17 25.67 8.01
C ALA A 79 -1.86 26.92 8.57
N GLU A 80 -3.05 27.18 8.12
CA GLU A 80 -3.82 28.32 8.54
C GLU A 80 -4.88 27.99 9.56
N THR A 81 -4.73 26.89 10.28
CA THR A 81 -5.70 26.55 11.30
C THR A 81 -5.68 27.65 12.36
N ARG A 82 -6.70 28.41 12.34
CA ARG A 82 -6.91 29.47 13.31
C ARG A 82 -8.06 29.08 14.19
N MET A 83 -8.16 29.72 15.29
CA MET A 83 -9.36 29.63 16.11
C MET A 83 -9.57 28.27 16.73
N GLY A 84 -8.62 27.40 16.67
CA GLY A 84 -8.72 26.11 17.33
C GLY A 84 -10.01 25.37 17.07
N SER A 85 -10.48 25.40 15.85
CA SER A 85 -11.78 24.81 15.53
C SER A 85 -11.73 23.29 15.44
N GLY A 86 -10.89 22.65 16.21
CA GLY A 86 -10.85 21.21 16.28
C GLY A 86 -10.16 20.56 15.11
N LYS A 87 -10.39 19.26 14.93
CA LYS A 87 -9.82 18.52 13.82
C LYS A 87 -10.41 18.99 12.50
N GLY A 88 -9.55 19.19 11.52
CA GLY A 88 -10.02 19.45 10.17
C GLY A 88 -10.65 18.21 9.54
N SER A 89 -11.15 18.34 8.33
CA SER A 89 -11.68 17.23 7.58
C SER A 89 -10.57 16.26 7.19
N PRO A 90 -10.85 14.96 7.10
CA PRO A 90 -9.85 14.03 6.60
C PRO A 90 -9.46 14.38 5.16
N GLU A 91 -8.17 14.52 4.92
CA GLU A 91 -7.65 14.82 3.59
C GLU A 91 -7.10 13.57 2.90
N TRP A 92 -6.66 12.62 3.70
CA TRP A 92 -5.97 11.44 3.21
C TRP A 92 -6.58 10.20 3.81
N TRP A 93 -6.53 9.14 3.05
CA TRP A 93 -6.84 7.81 3.53
C TRP A 93 -5.56 7.02 3.53
N ILE A 94 -5.30 6.28 4.60
CA ILE A 94 -4.06 5.54 4.75
C ILE A 94 -4.33 4.09 5.08
N ALA A 95 -3.39 3.25 4.67
CA ALA A 95 -3.28 1.88 5.11
C ALA A 95 -2.11 1.80 6.09
N ASN A 96 -2.36 1.20 7.25
CA ASN A 96 -1.29 1.01 8.24
C ASN A 96 -0.56 -0.28 7.88
N VAL A 97 0.68 -0.13 7.42
CA VAL A 97 1.50 -1.26 6.98
C VAL A 97 2.55 -1.54 8.01
N LYS A 98 2.65 -2.80 8.43
CA LYS A 98 3.67 -3.27 9.35
C LYS A 98 4.71 -4.09 8.59
N PRO A 99 5.94 -4.17 9.12
CA PRO A 99 6.97 -4.97 8.45
C PRO A 99 6.52 -6.40 8.24
N GLY A 100 6.84 -6.96 7.08
CA GLY A 100 6.45 -8.31 6.70
C GLY A 100 5.22 -8.40 5.81
N ARG A 101 4.43 -7.35 5.74
CA ARG A 101 3.21 -7.37 4.93
C ARG A 101 3.53 -7.37 3.44
N VAL A 102 2.90 -8.25 2.69
CA VAL A 102 2.96 -8.24 1.24
C VAL A 102 1.92 -7.25 0.73
N LEU A 103 2.39 -6.23 0.03
CA LEU A 103 1.56 -5.09 -0.36
C LEU A 103 0.85 -5.31 -1.69
N PHE A 104 1.61 -5.76 -2.67
CA PHE A 104 1.10 -6.01 -4.03
C PHE A 104 1.58 -7.37 -4.50
N GLU A 105 0.79 -7.98 -5.36
CA GLU A 105 1.16 -9.26 -5.98
C GLU A 105 0.99 -9.16 -7.47
N LEU A 106 1.72 -10.00 -8.19
CA LEU A 106 1.77 -9.97 -9.65
C LEU A 106 1.90 -11.40 -10.17
N ALA A 107 1.23 -11.69 -11.26
CA ALA A 107 1.32 -12.99 -11.91
C ALA A 107 1.16 -12.83 -13.41
N GLY A 108 1.53 -13.87 -14.15
CA GLY A 108 1.32 -13.92 -15.59
C GLY A 108 2.38 -13.23 -16.41
N VAL A 109 3.54 -12.94 -15.80
CA VAL A 109 4.67 -12.32 -16.51
C VAL A 109 5.96 -13.01 -16.10
N PRO A 110 7.01 -12.96 -16.95
CA PRO A 110 8.31 -13.50 -16.58
C PRO A 110 8.92 -12.76 -15.40
N GLU A 111 9.75 -13.45 -14.63
CA GLU A 111 10.34 -12.86 -13.43
C GLU A 111 11.12 -11.57 -13.70
N PRO A 112 11.96 -11.46 -14.75
CA PRO A 112 12.67 -10.20 -14.99
C PRO A 112 11.72 -9.02 -15.18
N LEU A 113 10.63 -9.23 -15.87
CA LEU A 113 9.63 -8.18 -16.08
C LEU A 113 8.91 -7.85 -14.76
N ALA A 114 8.61 -8.88 -13.97
CA ALA A 114 7.98 -8.68 -12.67
C ALA A 114 8.89 -7.89 -11.72
N ARG A 115 10.18 -8.20 -11.70
CA ARG A 115 11.14 -7.47 -10.85
C ARG A 115 11.19 -6.00 -11.22
N GLU A 116 11.22 -5.69 -12.51
CA GLU A 116 11.28 -4.30 -12.94
C GLU A 116 9.97 -3.57 -12.63
N ALA A 117 8.82 -4.21 -12.84
CA ALA A 117 7.53 -3.62 -12.53
C ALA A 117 7.44 -3.30 -11.03
N MET A 118 7.88 -4.22 -10.18
CA MET A 118 7.85 -4.03 -8.73
C MET A 118 8.85 -2.95 -8.30
N ARG A 119 10.00 -2.89 -8.94
CA ARG A 119 10.98 -1.83 -8.65
C ARG A 119 10.38 -0.45 -8.90
N ARG A 120 9.64 -0.31 -9.99
CA ARG A 120 8.98 0.95 -10.30
C ARG A 120 7.90 1.29 -9.28
N ALA A 121 7.16 0.27 -8.83
CA ALA A 121 6.16 0.46 -7.80
C ALA A 121 6.80 0.87 -6.47
N GLN A 122 7.93 0.25 -6.11
CA GLN A 122 8.64 0.57 -4.88
C GLN A 122 9.02 2.04 -4.77
N HIS A 123 9.36 2.66 -5.90
CA HIS A 123 9.72 4.08 -5.90
C HIS A 123 8.55 5.00 -5.53
N LYS A 124 7.34 4.50 -5.57
CA LYS A 124 6.15 5.28 -5.21
C LYS A 124 5.73 5.08 -3.76
N LEU A 125 6.40 4.18 -3.06
CA LEU A 125 6.05 3.86 -1.68
C LEU A 125 6.98 4.57 -0.68
N PRO A 126 6.48 4.86 0.52
CA PRO A 126 7.25 5.66 1.48
C PRO A 126 8.23 4.86 2.33
N MET A 127 8.26 3.53 2.19
CA MET A 127 9.12 2.69 3.02
C MET A 127 9.96 1.76 2.16
N LYS A 128 10.93 1.14 2.79
CA LYS A 128 11.73 0.13 2.12
C LYS A 128 10.91 -1.15 1.95
N THR A 129 11.06 -1.75 0.78
CA THR A 129 10.36 -2.97 0.42
C THR A 129 11.35 -3.90 -0.27
N ARG A 130 10.95 -5.17 -0.39
CA ARG A 130 11.74 -6.13 -1.15
C ARG A 130 10.84 -6.95 -2.08
N PHE A 131 11.42 -7.39 -3.17
CA PHE A 131 10.78 -8.30 -4.09
C PHE A 131 10.73 -9.70 -3.47
N VAL A 132 9.59 -10.35 -3.53
CA VAL A 132 9.43 -11.70 -3.02
C VAL A 132 8.81 -12.60 -4.09
N VAL A 133 9.15 -13.87 -4.01
CA VAL A 133 8.65 -14.89 -4.91
C VAL A 133 7.86 -15.90 -4.09
N ARG A 134 6.81 -16.44 -4.67
CA ARG A 134 5.98 -17.44 -3.99
C ARG A 134 6.80 -18.67 -3.67
N GLU A 135 6.80 -19.05 -2.40
CA GLU A 135 7.54 -20.21 -1.95
C GLU A 135 6.76 -21.49 -2.25
N GLY A 136 7.52 -22.56 -2.55
CA GLY A 136 6.93 -23.87 -2.81
C GLY A 136 6.00 -23.89 -3.98
N GLY A 137 5.96 -22.82 -4.74
CA GLY A 137 5.11 -22.76 -5.90
C GLY A 137 5.69 -23.55 -7.02
N ASN A 138 4.94 -24.40 -7.55
CA ASN A 138 5.35 -25.13 -8.75
C ASN A 138 4.50 -24.70 -9.90
#